data_de691b47ae3c48de9481e744fb691f05
#
_entry.id   de691b47ae3c48de9481e744fb691f05
#
_cell.length_a   1.000
_cell.length_b   1.000
_cell.length_c   1.000
_cell.angle_alpha   90.00
_cell.angle_beta   90.00
_cell.angle_gamma   90.00
#
_symmetry.space_group_name_H-M   'P 1'
#
loop_
_entity.id
_entity.type
_entity.pdbx_description
1 polymer ?
#
loop_
_entity_poly.entity_id
_entity_poly.type
_entity_poly.pdbx_seq_one_letter_code
_entity_poly.pdbx_strand_id
1 'polypeptide(L)'
;LFVDDVTPENGPPEMVPGSHTGPIYDHWHDGVFTGSIDDEVLGDLARPVPCYGPAGTACLMHTRLVHGSAPNLSDRPRTLSIFSYRSEDSHILHPNHLPSVHDGEVVRGRFTGRIRSVAYEMALAEMPTGASFFEQQAQEEGEH
;
A
#
# COMPACT_ATOMS: atom_id res chain seq x y z
N LEU A 1 8.39 6.15 -6.01
CA LEU A 1 9.36 6.62 -7.00
C LEU A 1 9.64 5.51 -8.00
N PHE A 2 9.55 5.80 -9.29
CA PHE A 2 9.88 4.85 -10.35
C PHE A 2 11.40 4.81 -10.55
N VAL A 3 11.99 3.66 -10.33
CA VAL A 3 13.42 3.42 -10.56
C VAL A 3 13.65 3.14 -12.05
N ASP A 4 12.72 2.38 -12.64
CA ASP A 4 12.66 2.09 -14.07
C ASP A 4 11.49 2.83 -14.72
N ASP A 5 11.48 2.90 -16.06
CA ASP A 5 10.31 3.35 -16.80
C ASP A 5 9.13 2.40 -16.50
N VAL A 6 8.00 2.97 -16.15
CA VAL A 6 6.75 2.22 -15.92
C VAL A 6 5.83 2.42 -17.11
N THR A 7 5.50 1.32 -17.77
CA THR A 7 4.69 1.29 -19.00
C THR A 7 3.41 0.48 -18.78
N PRO A 8 2.43 0.55 -19.69
CA PRO A 8 1.23 -0.29 -19.59
C PRO A 8 1.51 -1.80 -19.55
N GLU A 9 2.63 -2.25 -20.12
CA GLU A 9 2.96 -3.66 -20.30
C GLU A 9 3.78 -4.25 -19.13
N ASN A 10 4.49 -3.42 -18.37
CA ASN A 10 5.42 -3.90 -17.34
C ASN A 10 4.87 -3.88 -15.91
N GLY A 11 3.54 -3.97 -15.77
CA GLY A 11 2.89 -4.06 -14.46
C GLY A 11 2.80 -2.72 -13.75
N PRO A 12 2.15 -1.70 -14.32
CA PRO A 12 2.01 -0.41 -13.67
C PRO A 12 1.24 -0.52 -12.35
N PRO A 13 1.58 0.32 -11.35
CA PRO A 13 0.72 0.49 -10.21
C PRO A 13 -0.66 0.98 -10.64
N GLU A 14 -1.71 0.44 -10.03
CA GLU A 14 -3.09 0.81 -10.29
C GLU A 14 -3.73 1.33 -9.01
N MET A 15 -4.55 2.35 -9.12
CA MET A 15 -5.14 3.04 -7.98
C MET A 15 -6.63 3.28 -8.22
N VAL A 16 -7.43 3.05 -7.18
CA VAL A 16 -8.87 3.33 -7.21
C VAL A 16 -9.13 4.74 -6.70
N PRO A 17 -9.45 5.71 -7.59
CA PRO A 17 -9.65 7.09 -7.20
C PRO A 17 -10.77 7.24 -6.15
N GLY A 18 -10.50 8.02 -5.11
CA GLY A 18 -11.47 8.33 -4.06
C GLY A 18 -11.60 7.27 -2.95
N SER A 19 -11.07 6.06 -3.13
CA SER A 19 -11.22 4.95 -2.18
C SER A 19 -10.62 5.25 -0.79
N HIS A 20 -9.67 6.15 -0.67
CA HIS A 20 -9.06 6.55 0.59
C HIS A 20 -10.05 7.18 1.59
N THR A 21 -11.22 7.62 1.14
CA THR A 21 -12.30 8.15 2.00
C THR A 21 -13.33 7.09 2.39
N GLY A 22 -13.25 5.91 1.79
CA GLY A 22 -14.11 4.77 2.05
C GLY A 22 -13.73 3.99 3.32
N PRO A 23 -14.31 2.80 3.52
CA PRO A 23 -13.96 1.93 4.63
C PRO A 23 -12.51 1.44 4.53
N ILE A 24 -12.03 0.83 5.61
CA ILE A 24 -10.82 0.01 5.59
C ILE A 24 -11.27 -1.40 5.26
N TYR A 25 -10.71 -1.96 4.21
CA TYR A 25 -11.02 -3.30 3.75
C TYR A 25 -10.12 -4.34 4.43
N ASP A 26 -10.68 -5.51 4.67
CA ASP A 26 -9.97 -6.65 5.21
C ASP A 26 -9.12 -7.33 4.14
N HIS A 27 -8.05 -7.98 4.57
CA HIS A 27 -7.15 -8.78 3.74
C HIS A 27 -7.11 -10.23 4.19
N TRP A 28 -8.12 -10.64 4.97
CA TRP A 28 -8.26 -12.01 5.45
C TRP A 28 -9.47 -12.67 4.77
N HIS A 29 -9.26 -13.84 4.19
CA HIS A 29 -10.30 -14.65 3.56
C HIS A 29 -10.33 -16.02 4.24
N ASP A 30 -11.47 -16.40 4.80
CA ASP A 30 -11.66 -17.67 5.51
C ASP A 30 -10.59 -17.96 6.59
N GLY A 31 -10.12 -16.92 7.27
CA GLY A 31 -9.09 -17.01 8.32
C GLY A 31 -7.66 -17.11 7.77
N VAL A 32 -7.46 -16.93 6.48
CA VAL A 32 -6.15 -16.87 5.82
C VAL A 32 -5.85 -15.43 5.40
N PHE A 33 -4.65 -14.96 5.69
CA PHE A 33 -4.20 -13.65 5.22
C PHE A 33 -3.73 -13.77 3.77
N THR A 34 -4.49 -13.19 2.85
CA THR A 34 -4.18 -13.19 1.40
C THR A 34 -3.42 -11.94 0.96
N GLY A 35 -3.47 -10.87 1.77
CA GLY A 35 -2.90 -9.58 1.40
C GLY A 35 -3.68 -8.86 0.29
N SER A 36 -4.82 -9.39 -0.12
CA SER A 36 -5.71 -8.82 -1.15
C SER A 36 -7.08 -8.49 -0.58
N ILE A 37 -7.75 -7.54 -1.21
CA ILE A 37 -9.16 -7.24 -0.96
C ILE A 37 -10.00 -8.24 -1.78
N ASP A 38 -11.14 -8.67 -1.23
CA ASP A 38 -12.07 -9.56 -1.88
C ASP A 38 -12.52 -9.03 -3.26
N ASP A 39 -12.55 -9.90 -4.25
CA ASP A 39 -12.91 -9.55 -5.64
C ASP A 39 -14.33 -9.00 -5.76
N GLU A 40 -15.26 -9.47 -4.94
CA GLU A 40 -16.63 -8.97 -4.91
C GLU A 40 -16.65 -7.51 -4.45
N VAL A 41 -15.86 -7.19 -3.43
CA VAL A 41 -15.68 -5.81 -2.96
C VAL A 41 -14.98 -4.94 -4.00
N LEU A 42 -13.94 -5.47 -4.65
CA LEU A 42 -13.23 -4.76 -5.72
C LEU A 42 -14.15 -4.45 -6.91
N GLY A 43 -15.08 -5.35 -7.23
CA GLY A 43 -16.07 -5.18 -8.31
C GLY A 43 -17.01 -4.00 -8.09
N ASP A 44 -17.28 -3.64 -6.85
CA ASP A 44 -18.15 -2.51 -6.47
C ASP A 44 -17.41 -1.17 -6.44
N LEU A 45 -16.09 -1.17 -6.53
CA LEU A 45 -15.29 0.04 -6.50
C LEU A 45 -15.20 0.72 -7.88
N ALA A 46 -14.78 1.98 -7.86
CA ALA A 46 -14.47 2.69 -9.09
C ALA A 46 -13.35 1.95 -9.86
N ARG A 47 -13.38 2.05 -11.19
CA ARG A 47 -12.35 1.43 -12.02
C ARG A 47 -10.95 1.90 -11.65
N PRO A 48 -9.99 1.00 -11.45
CA PRO A 48 -8.61 1.37 -11.21
C PRO A 48 -8.02 2.20 -12.35
N VAL A 49 -7.16 3.14 -12.00
CA VAL A 49 -6.43 3.99 -12.95
C VAL A 49 -4.95 3.62 -12.86
N PRO A 50 -4.32 3.20 -13.95
CA PRO A 50 -2.91 2.88 -13.98
C PRO A 50 -2.05 4.14 -13.88
N CYS A 51 -0.92 4.02 -13.19
CA CYS A 51 0.05 5.07 -12.99
C CYS A 51 1.36 4.68 -13.68
N TYR A 52 1.69 5.34 -14.78
CA TYR A 52 2.92 5.07 -15.53
C TYR A 52 3.64 6.36 -15.88
N GLY A 53 4.92 6.23 -16.24
CA GLY A 53 5.79 7.33 -16.59
C GLY A 53 7.27 6.92 -16.61
N PRO A 54 8.17 7.80 -17.00
CA PRO A 54 9.59 7.50 -17.05
C PRO A 54 10.21 7.32 -15.67
N ALA A 55 11.38 6.69 -15.63
CA ALA A 55 12.23 6.64 -14.44
C ALA A 55 12.41 8.04 -13.83
N GLY A 56 12.38 8.13 -12.50
CA GLY A 56 12.38 9.38 -11.75
C GLY A 56 10.98 9.98 -11.51
N THR A 57 9.91 9.41 -12.08
CA THR A 57 8.54 9.82 -11.78
C THR A 57 8.21 9.51 -10.31
N ALA A 58 7.65 10.50 -9.61
CA ALA A 58 7.14 10.32 -8.24
C ALA A 58 5.61 10.22 -8.26
N CYS A 59 5.10 9.12 -7.73
CA CYS A 59 3.68 8.97 -7.44
C CYS A 59 3.44 9.21 -5.94
N LEU A 60 2.56 10.15 -5.61
CA LEU A 60 2.16 10.45 -4.23
C LEU A 60 0.74 9.93 -4.02
N MET A 61 0.56 9.09 -3.02
CA MET A 61 -0.75 8.53 -2.71
C MET A 61 -1.01 8.51 -1.20
N HIS A 62 -2.27 8.53 -0.82
CA HIS A 62 -2.68 8.29 0.56
C HIS A 62 -2.57 6.79 0.87
N THR A 63 -2.10 6.42 2.06
CA THR A 63 -1.89 5.00 2.46
C THR A 63 -3.17 4.17 2.46
N ARG A 64 -4.35 4.79 2.66
CA ARG A 64 -5.67 4.12 2.58
C ARG A 64 -6.22 4.01 1.16
N LEU A 65 -5.52 4.53 0.16
CA LEU A 65 -5.97 4.40 -1.22
C LEU A 65 -5.90 2.91 -1.62
N VAL A 66 -7.01 2.37 -2.10
CA VAL A 66 -7.00 1.01 -2.68
C VAL A 66 -6.13 1.03 -3.91
N HIS A 67 -5.14 0.16 -3.93
CA HIS A 67 -4.14 0.11 -4.98
C HIS A 67 -3.58 -1.30 -5.13
N GLY A 68 -3.02 -1.56 -6.27
CA GLY A 68 -2.35 -2.81 -6.59
C GLY A 68 -1.35 -2.59 -7.72
N SER A 69 -1.01 -3.64 -8.42
CA SER A 69 -0.24 -3.58 -9.65
C SER A 69 -0.85 -4.52 -10.68
N ALA A 70 -0.88 -4.06 -11.93
CA ALA A 70 -1.19 -4.96 -13.04
C ALA A 70 -0.09 -6.02 -13.20
N PRO A 71 -0.39 -7.17 -13.82
CA PRO A 71 0.63 -8.15 -14.15
C PRO A 71 1.74 -7.56 -15.03
N ASN A 72 2.98 -7.97 -14.77
CA ASN A 72 4.10 -7.62 -15.63
C ASN A 72 4.15 -8.60 -16.81
N LEU A 73 3.80 -8.12 -17.98
CA LEU A 73 3.79 -8.90 -19.22
C LEU A 73 5.09 -8.73 -20.03
N SER A 74 6.06 -7.98 -19.50
CA SER A 74 7.36 -7.76 -20.13
C SER A 74 8.39 -8.79 -19.64
N ASP A 75 9.54 -8.84 -20.31
CA ASP A 75 10.70 -9.67 -19.97
C ASP A 75 11.66 -9.01 -18.95
N ARG A 76 11.26 -7.87 -18.37
CA ARG A 76 12.11 -7.08 -17.48
C ARG A 76 11.43 -6.80 -16.14
N PRO A 77 12.19 -6.77 -15.04
CA PRO A 77 11.66 -6.32 -13.77
C PRO A 77 11.24 -4.84 -13.84
N ARG A 78 10.23 -4.48 -13.06
CA ARG A 78 9.82 -3.10 -12.84
C ARG A 78 10.06 -2.75 -11.38
N THR A 79 11.05 -1.92 -11.13
CA THR A 79 11.50 -1.57 -9.78
C THR A 79 10.87 -0.27 -9.30
N LEU A 80 10.32 -0.31 -8.09
CA LEU A 80 9.82 0.87 -7.37
C LEU A 80 10.59 1.06 -6.07
N SER A 81 10.85 2.32 -5.72
CA SER A 81 11.24 2.69 -4.35
C SER A 81 10.03 3.28 -3.64
N ILE A 82 9.64 2.69 -2.51
CA ILE A 82 8.50 3.11 -1.71
C ILE A 82 9.02 3.80 -0.45
N PHE A 83 8.51 5.00 -0.20
CA PHE A 83 8.80 5.78 1.01
C PHE A 83 7.49 6.12 1.70
N SER A 84 7.39 5.82 2.96
CA SER A 84 6.21 6.14 3.76
C SER A 84 6.47 7.35 4.64
N TYR A 85 5.59 8.32 4.55
CA TYR A 85 5.62 9.52 5.39
C TYR A 85 4.29 9.66 6.13
N ARG A 86 4.34 10.19 7.31
CA ARG A 86 3.15 10.54 8.08
C ARG A 86 3.24 11.96 8.63
N SER A 87 2.10 12.52 8.97
CA SER A 87 2.09 13.75 9.77
C SER A 87 2.71 13.48 11.15
N GLU A 88 3.51 14.38 11.65
CA GLU A 88 4.14 14.25 12.97
C GLU A 88 3.10 14.10 14.10
N ASP A 89 1.95 14.74 13.95
CA ASP A 89 0.84 14.71 14.89
C ASP A 89 -0.13 13.52 14.69
N SER A 90 0.18 12.56 13.81
CA SER A 90 -0.59 11.33 13.66
C SER A 90 -0.01 10.20 14.52
N HIS A 91 -0.90 9.42 15.17
CA HIS A 91 -0.50 8.29 15.99
C HIS A 91 -0.40 7.00 15.17
N ILE A 92 0.61 6.20 15.43
CA ILE A 92 0.78 4.87 14.83
C ILE A 92 -0.05 3.88 15.65
N LEU A 93 -0.90 3.09 15.00
CA LEU A 93 -1.73 2.08 15.66
C LEU A 93 -1.00 0.74 15.83
N HIS A 94 -0.10 0.41 14.91
CA HIS A 94 0.72 -0.80 14.95
C HIS A 94 2.21 -0.48 14.84
N PRO A 95 3.08 -1.29 15.44
CA PRO A 95 4.51 -1.19 15.20
C PRO A 95 4.82 -1.28 13.71
N ASN A 96 5.86 -0.57 13.28
CA ASN A 96 6.36 -0.68 11.91
C ASN A 96 7.03 -2.05 11.73
N HIS A 97 6.50 -2.87 10.85
CA HIS A 97 7.06 -4.20 10.55
C HIS A 97 8.23 -4.16 9.55
N LEU A 98 8.48 -2.99 8.96
CA LEU A 98 9.69 -2.71 8.18
C LEU A 98 10.53 -1.66 8.91
N PRO A 99 11.27 -2.04 9.95
CA PRO A 99 12.00 -1.09 10.77
C PRO A 99 13.06 -0.35 9.94
N SER A 100 13.18 0.95 10.19
CA SER A 100 14.17 1.81 9.55
C SER A 100 14.90 2.62 10.62
N VAL A 101 16.17 2.91 10.38
CA VAL A 101 16.94 3.83 11.24
C VAL A 101 16.38 5.26 11.23
N HIS A 102 15.53 5.58 10.25
CA HIS A 102 14.85 6.87 10.09
C HIS A 102 13.42 6.86 10.61
N ASP A 103 12.98 5.79 11.25
CA ASP A 103 11.61 5.71 11.76
C ASP A 103 11.35 6.78 12.82
N GLY A 104 10.30 7.57 12.60
CA GLY A 104 9.95 8.71 13.45
C GLY A 104 10.81 9.98 13.26
N GLU A 105 11.76 9.99 12.33
CA GLU A 105 12.53 11.18 12.01
C GLU A 105 11.67 12.27 11.39
N VAL A 106 11.77 13.50 11.91
CA VAL A 106 11.06 14.66 11.36
C VAL A 106 11.84 15.22 10.20
N VAL A 107 11.46 14.86 8.98
CA VAL A 107 12.13 15.31 7.74
C VAL A 107 11.76 16.74 7.33
N ARG A 108 10.64 17.26 7.83
CA ARG A 108 10.20 18.64 7.58
C ARG A 108 9.30 19.13 8.71
N GLY A 109 9.52 20.35 9.16
CA GLY A 109 8.77 20.97 10.24
C GLY A 109 9.47 20.79 11.59
N ARG A 110 8.66 20.58 12.63
CA ARG A 110 9.16 20.42 14.01
C ARG A 110 8.25 19.47 14.77
N PHE A 111 8.83 18.78 15.73
CA PHE A 111 8.06 18.01 16.70
C PHE A 111 7.20 18.93 17.58
N THR A 112 5.90 18.64 17.66
CA THR A 112 4.93 19.47 18.39
C THR A 112 4.55 18.89 19.74
N GLY A 113 4.78 17.60 19.96
CA GLY A 113 4.33 16.89 21.14
C GLY A 113 2.81 16.73 21.25
N ARG A 114 2.09 16.91 20.16
CA ARG A 114 0.63 16.80 20.10
C ARG A 114 0.24 15.67 19.15
N ILE A 115 -0.88 15.03 19.45
CA ILE A 115 -1.53 14.05 18.57
C ILE A 115 -2.85 14.63 18.14
N ARG A 116 -3.09 14.59 16.84
CA ARG A 116 -4.39 14.91 16.24
C ARG A 116 -5.24 13.65 16.27
N SER A 117 -6.36 13.70 16.97
CA SER A 117 -7.33 12.63 16.98
C SER A 117 -8.74 13.18 16.77
N VAL A 118 -9.58 12.35 16.18
CA VAL A 118 -11.02 12.57 16.11
C VAL A 118 -11.70 11.43 16.86
N ALA A 119 -12.88 11.65 17.40
CA ALA A 119 -13.67 10.57 17.98
C ALA A 119 -14.08 9.62 16.85
N TYR A 120 -13.40 8.50 16.77
CA TYR A 120 -13.57 7.51 15.71
C TYR A 120 -13.33 6.12 16.28
N GLU A 121 -14.23 5.20 16.00
CA GLU A 121 -14.12 3.80 16.35
C GLU A 121 -13.86 3.00 15.09
N MET A 122 -12.85 2.14 15.12
CA MET A 122 -12.52 1.25 14.01
C MET A 122 -11.96 -0.07 14.56
N ALA A 123 -12.20 -1.17 13.86
CA ALA A 123 -11.46 -2.39 14.10
C ALA A 123 -10.01 -2.19 13.67
N LEU A 124 -9.06 -2.63 14.49
CA LEU A 124 -7.67 -2.73 14.06
C LEU A 124 -7.54 -3.90 13.11
N ALA A 125 -6.86 -3.68 11.98
CA ALA A 125 -6.53 -4.77 11.09
C ALA A 125 -5.63 -5.78 11.82
N GLU A 126 -5.97 -7.05 11.73
CA GLU A 126 -5.11 -8.11 12.24
C GLU A 126 -3.85 -8.20 11.38
N MET A 127 -2.70 -8.34 12.05
CA MET A 127 -1.42 -8.50 11.37
C MET A 127 -1.08 -9.99 11.29
N PRO A 128 -0.61 -10.48 10.12
CA PRO A 128 -0.18 -11.86 9.98
C PRO A 128 1.03 -12.12 10.89
N THR A 129 1.03 -13.28 11.54
CA THR A 129 2.16 -13.74 12.35
C THR A 129 3.03 -14.68 11.53
N GLY A 130 4.25 -14.26 11.24
CA GLY A 130 5.32 -15.15 10.77
C GLY A 130 5.59 -15.20 9.27
N ALA A 131 4.80 -14.59 8.40
CA ALA A 131 5.13 -14.46 6.98
C ALA A 131 5.21 -12.98 6.58
N SER A 132 6.15 -12.64 5.71
CA SER A 132 6.14 -11.32 5.08
C SER A 132 5.03 -11.28 4.02
N PHE A 133 4.48 -10.09 3.79
CA PHE A 133 3.50 -9.86 2.72
C PHE A 133 3.97 -10.42 1.36
N PHE A 134 5.25 -10.29 1.06
CA PHE A 134 5.83 -10.78 -0.19
C PHE A 134 5.97 -12.29 -0.26
N GLU A 135 6.20 -12.98 0.86
CA GLU A 135 6.26 -14.44 0.90
C GLU A 135 4.90 -15.08 0.66
N GLN A 136 3.84 -14.43 1.08
CA GLN A 136 2.48 -14.91 0.86
C GLN A 136 2.03 -14.72 -0.58
N GLN A 137 2.32 -13.58 -1.20
CA GLN A 137 2.06 -13.36 -2.63
C GLN A 137 2.82 -14.35 -3.51
N ALA A 138 4.08 -14.69 -3.18
CA ALA A 138 4.87 -15.65 -3.93
C ALA A 138 4.33 -17.10 -3.85
N GLN A 139 3.59 -17.45 -2.80
CA GLN A 139 2.96 -18.77 -2.66
C GLN A 139 1.73 -18.92 -3.57
N GLU A 140 0.94 -17.86 -3.75
CA GLU A 140 -0.21 -17.89 -4.65
C GLU A 140 0.17 -17.98 -6.14
N GLU A 141 1.30 -17.35 -6.54
CA GLU A 141 1.80 -17.43 -7.92
C GLU A 141 2.38 -18.81 -8.28
N GLY A 142 2.69 -19.64 -7.30
CA GLY A 142 3.28 -20.98 -7.49
C GLY A 142 2.26 -22.12 -7.65
N GLU A 143 0.96 -21.87 -7.44
CA GLU A 143 -0.11 -22.89 -7.52
C GLU A 143 -0.96 -22.82 -8.80
N HIS A 144 -0.57 -22.01 -9.78
CA HIS A 144 -1.27 -21.90 -11.07
C HIS A 144 -0.46 -22.39 -12.26
#